data_1a55139af9bb5e14d220a6ea7da321b7
#
_entry.id   1a55139af9bb5e14d220a6ea7da321b7
#
_cell.length_a   1.000
_cell.length_b   1.000
_cell.length_c   1.000
_cell.angle_alpha   90.00
_cell.angle_beta   90.00
_cell.angle_gamma   90.00
#
_symmetry.space_group_name_H-M   'P 1'
#
loop_
_entity.id
_entity.type
_entity.pdbx_description
1 polymer ?
#
loop_
_entity_poly.entity_id
_entity_poly.type
_entity_poly.pdbx_seq_one_letter_code
_entity_poly.pdbx_strand_id
1 'polypeptide(L)'
;MFNKRKNFSLVCLLFLLVAAQAAATDVNVIGLFTGKAVVVINGDKPRTMSAGQTSPEGVKLISADSESAELEIDGKRQVLGLGQGISSNFAPTKNSSVTITADASGHFVTDGSINGATVKLLIDTGASMISLNSSEAKRIGLNYLNGQHGQVSTANGLVPVYKVKLDTVKIGDITLTNVDALVHEGDNLPIVLMGMSFLNRVEMKREGAQ
;
A
#
# COMPACT_ATOMS: atom_id res chain seq x y z
N MET A 1 -2.19 19.91 81.90
CA MET A 1 -2.84 20.54 80.75
C MET A 1 -2.17 19.97 79.49
N PHE A 2 -2.71 18.84 78.96
CA PHE A 2 -2.05 18.07 77.89
C PHE A 2 -2.83 18.34 76.59
N ASN A 3 -2.12 18.90 75.60
CA ASN A 3 -2.68 19.25 74.30
C ASN A 3 -2.34 18.08 73.28
N LYS A 4 -3.31 17.23 72.96
CA LYS A 4 -3.18 16.16 71.98
C LYS A 4 -3.35 16.73 70.57
N ARG A 5 -2.25 16.87 69.82
CA ARG A 5 -2.28 17.12 68.40
C ARG A 5 -2.64 15.81 67.63
N LYS A 6 -3.79 15.82 66.95
CA LYS A 6 -4.20 14.75 66.05
C LYS A 6 -3.44 14.92 64.73
N ASN A 7 -2.59 13.96 64.40
CA ASN A 7 -1.96 13.84 63.07
C ASN A 7 -3.00 13.27 62.11
N PHE A 8 -3.47 14.09 61.17
CA PHE A 8 -4.30 13.68 60.05
C PHE A 8 -3.38 13.21 58.93
N SER A 9 -3.23 11.88 58.80
CA SER A 9 -2.41 11.26 57.74
C SER A 9 -3.21 11.28 56.44
N LEU A 10 -2.85 12.19 55.53
CA LEU A 10 -3.43 12.29 54.20
C LEU A 10 -2.77 11.19 53.32
N VAL A 11 -3.46 10.05 53.15
CA VAL A 11 -3.08 9.03 52.22
C VAL A 11 -3.46 9.48 50.80
N CYS A 12 -2.51 10.01 50.05
CA CYS A 12 -2.67 10.30 48.63
C CYS A 12 -2.65 8.95 47.87
N LEU A 13 -3.82 8.47 47.48
CA LEU A 13 -3.99 7.31 46.61
C LEU A 13 -3.68 7.74 45.17
N LEU A 14 -2.46 7.48 44.74
CA LEU A 14 -1.99 7.75 43.38
C LEU A 14 -2.60 6.69 42.45
N PHE A 15 -3.71 7.02 41.80
CA PHE A 15 -4.24 6.22 40.68
C PHE A 15 -3.30 6.35 39.49
N LEU A 16 -2.42 5.35 39.26
CA LEU A 16 -1.71 5.20 38.00
C LEU A 16 -2.76 4.83 36.92
N LEU A 17 -3.16 5.82 36.12
CA LEU A 17 -3.82 5.56 34.83
C LEU A 17 -2.77 4.92 33.90
N VAL A 18 -2.76 3.61 33.80
CA VAL A 18 -2.10 2.91 32.69
C VAL A 18 -2.95 3.19 31.46
N ALA A 19 -2.57 4.18 30.66
CA ALA A 19 -3.10 4.36 29.32
C ALA A 19 -2.67 3.14 28.50
N ALA A 20 -3.56 2.17 28.30
CA ALA A 20 -3.38 1.12 27.33
C ALA A 20 -3.25 1.82 25.95
N GLN A 21 -2.04 1.83 25.40
CA GLN A 21 -1.84 2.23 24.01
C GLN A 21 -2.55 1.16 23.17
N ALA A 22 -3.68 1.49 22.57
CA ALA A 22 -4.32 0.68 21.56
C ALA A 22 -3.34 0.62 20.38
N ALA A 23 -2.61 -0.48 20.27
CA ALA A 23 -1.85 -0.79 19.07
C ALA A 23 -2.86 -0.94 17.94
N ALA A 24 -2.69 -0.13 16.95
CA ALA A 24 -3.55 -0.10 15.78
C ALA A 24 -3.38 -1.40 14.96
N THR A 25 -4.46 -2.06 14.54
CA THR A 25 -4.46 -3.38 13.90
C THR A 25 -4.29 -3.26 12.38
N ASP A 26 -3.21 -3.84 11.83
CA ASP A 26 -2.98 -3.93 10.39
C ASP A 26 -3.70 -5.16 9.82
N VAL A 27 -4.50 -4.98 8.77
CA VAL A 27 -5.24 -6.07 8.12
C VAL A 27 -5.10 -5.97 6.60
N ASN A 28 -4.72 -7.06 5.97
CA ASN A 28 -4.64 -7.17 4.51
C ASN A 28 -5.47 -8.37 4.02
N VAL A 29 -6.36 -8.15 3.04
CA VAL A 29 -7.18 -9.22 2.44
C VAL A 29 -6.44 -9.80 1.24
N ILE A 30 -6.04 -11.07 1.34
CA ILE A 30 -5.28 -11.78 0.29
C ILE A 30 -6.08 -12.88 -0.43
N GLY A 31 -7.31 -13.13 0.01
CA GLY A 31 -8.23 -14.07 -0.64
C GLY A 31 -9.69 -13.77 -0.30
N LEU A 32 -10.57 -13.90 -1.28
CA LEU A 32 -12.00 -13.63 -1.15
C LEU A 32 -12.80 -14.81 -1.68
N PHE A 33 -13.82 -15.23 -0.92
CA PHE A 33 -14.76 -16.29 -1.23
C PHE A 33 -16.12 -15.93 -0.63
N THR A 34 -17.19 -16.49 -1.17
CA THR A 34 -18.53 -16.30 -0.60
C THR A 34 -18.57 -16.76 0.86
N GLY A 35 -18.82 -15.81 1.77
CA GLY A 35 -18.88 -16.03 3.21
C GLY A 35 -17.54 -16.24 3.91
N LYS A 36 -16.39 -16.10 3.21
CA LYS A 36 -15.05 -16.26 3.79
C LYS A 36 -14.03 -15.31 3.19
N ALA A 37 -13.06 -14.87 3.99
CA ALA A 37 -11.90 -14.13 3.53
C ALA A 37 -10.61 -14.73 4.09
N VAL A 38 -9.53 -14.67 3.33
CA VAL A 38 -8.17 -14.95 3.81
C VAL A 38 -7.51 -13.61 4.09
N VAL A 39 -7.12 -13.42 5.35
CA VAL A 39 -6.54 -12.17 5.82
C VAL A 39 -5.16 -12.40 6.44
N VAL A 40 -4.31 -11.41 6.32
CA VAL A 40 -3.06 -11.27 7.08
C VAL A 40 -3.28 -10.15 8.08
N ILE A 41 -3.11 -10.42 9.37
CA ILE A 41 -3.30 -9.46 10.45
C ILE A 41 -1.93 -9.22 11.10
N ASN A 42 -1.53 -7.95 11.25
CA ASN A 42 -0.25 -7.52 11.83
C ASN A 42 0.99 -8.17 11.19
N GLY A 43 0.90 -8.54 9.90
CA GLY A 43 1.99 -9.22 9.17
C GLY A 43 2.17 -10.69 9.54
N ASP A 44 1.29 -11.28 10.33
CA ASP A 44 1.31 -12.69 10.71
C ASP A 44 0.97 -13.62 9.53
N LYS A 45 0.94 -14.93 9.80
CA LYS A 45 0.58 -15.95 8.80
C LYS A 45 -0.85 -15.74 8.30
N PRO A 46 -1.10 -15.99 6.99
CA PRO A 46 -2.44 -15.97 6.43
C PRO A 46 -3.44 -16.79 7.24
N ARG A 47 -4.62 -16.21 7.49
CA ARG A 47 -5.71 -16.86 8.23
C ARG A 47 -7.00 -16.78 7.44
N THR A 48 -7.71 -17.89 7.29
CA THR A 48 -9.06 -17.91 6.73
C THR A 48 -10.06 -17.61 7.83
N MET A 49 -10.90 -16.59 7.59
CA MET A 49 -12.01 -16.21 8.48
C MET A 49 -13.33 -16.45 7.78
N SER A 50 -14.33 -16.92 8.53
CA SER A 50 -15.72 -17.03 8.07
C SER A 50 -16.53 -15.81 8.53
N ALA A 51 -17.58 -15.46 7.80
CA ALA A 51 -18.51 -14.40 8.18
C ALA A 51 -19.05 -14.64 9.60
N GLY A 52 -19.03 -13.60 10.43
CA GLY A 52 -19.35 -13.64 11.86
C GLY A 52 -18.19 -13.99 12.78
N GLN A 53 -17.05 -14.48 12.28
CA GLN A 53 -15.89 -14.84 13.08
C GLN A 53 -15.07 -13.62 13.49
N THR A 54 -14.55 -13.63 14.73
CA THR A 54 -13.61 -12.63 15.25
C THR A 54 -12.26 -13.28 15.47
N SER A 55 -11.19 -12.63 15.05
CA SER A 55 -9.80 -13.06 15.29
C SER A 55 -9.34 -12.72 16.70
N PRO A 56 -8.26 -13.34 17.21
CA PRO A 56 -7.68 -13.00 18.52
C PRO A 56 -7.25 -11.54 18.64
N GLU A 57 -6.90 -10.91 17.52
CA GLU A 57 -6.50 -9.50 17.42
C GLU A 57 -7.71 -8.54 17.42
N GLY A 58 -8.96 -9.08 17.49
CA GLY A 58 -10.18 -8.27 17.55
C GLY A 58 -10.77 -7.91 16.18
N VAL A 59 -10.23 -8.43 15.08
CA VAL A 59 -10.78 -8.22 13.73
C VAL A 59 -11.97 -9.15 13.52
N LYS A 60 -13.13 -8.62 13.16
CA LYS A 60 -14.35 -9.40 12.88
C LYS A 60 -14.68 -9.34 11.38
N LEU A 61 -14.85 -10.50 10.75
CA LEU A 61 -15.40 -10.57 9.40
C LEU A 61 -16.93 -10.48 9.49
N ILE A 62 -17.51 -9.42 8.93
CA ILE A 62 -18.97 -9.22 8.89
C ILE A 62 -19.56 -10.01 7.73
N SER A 63 -19.04 -9.79 6.52
CA SER A 63 -19.46 -10.47 5.30
C SER A 63 -18.29 -10.54 4.31
N ALA A 64 -18.36 -11.48 3.36
CA ALA A 64 -17.43 -11.54 2.24
C ALA A 64 -18.13 -12.15 1.01
N ASP A 65 -17.75 -11.66 -0.15
CA ASP A 65 -18.10 -12.19 -1.47
C ASP A 65 -16.84 -12.35 -2.33
N SER A 66 -16.99 -12.54 -3.64
CA SER A 66 -15.86 -12.69 -4.55
C SER A 66 -15.12 -11.38 -4.86
N GLU A 67 -15.65 -10.23 -4.49
CA GLU A 67 -15.11 -8.91 -4.81
C GLU A 67 -14.59 -8.18 -3.58
N SER A 68 -15.24 -8.37 -2.41
CA SER A 68 -14.93 -7.63 -1.19
C SER A 68 -15.20 -8.42 0.09
N ALA A 69 -14.59 -7.97 1.18
CA ALA A 69 -14.88 -8.38 2.54
C ALA A 69 -15.22 -7.14 3.39
N GLU A 70 -16.35 -7.19 4.11
CA GLU A 70 -16.66 -6.21 5.15
C GLU A 70 -16.09 -6.70 6.48
N LEU A 71 -15.20 -5.92 7.05
CA LEU A 71 -14.50 -6.20 8.29
C LEU A 71 -14.80 -5.12 9.34
N GLU A 72 -14.89 -5.50 10.60
CA GLU A 72 -14.86 -4.57 11.73
C GLU A 72 -13.48 -4.65 12.37
N ILE A 73 -12.76 -3.53 12.35
CA ILE A 73 -11.38 -3.38 12.82
C ILE A 73 -11.36 -2.19 13.77
N ASP A 74 -10.91 -2.39 15.01
CA ASP A 74 -10.87 -1.36 16.05
C ASP A 74 -12.23 -0.63 16.22
N GLY A 75 -13.35 -1.38 16.11
CA GLY A 75 -14.71 -0.88 16.22
C GLY A 75 -15.23 -0.09 15.00
N LYS A 76 -14.48 -0.06 13.90
CA LYS A 76 -14.87 0.59 12.66
C LYS A 76 -15.10 -0.44 11.55
N ARG A 77 -16.18 -0.27 10.78
CA ARG A 77 -16.45 -1.10 9.61
C ARG A 77 -15.68 -0.60 8.40
N GLN A 78 -15.08 -1.54 7.68
CA GLN A 78 -14.28 -1.31 6.49
C GLN A 78 -14.61 -2.35 5.44
N VAL A 79 -14.70 -1.93 4.18
CA VAL A 79 -14.90 -2.82 3.03
C VAL A 79 -13.57 -2.89 2.27
N LEU A 80 -13.00 -4.08 2.16
CA LEU A 80 -11.70 -4.32 1.53
C LEU A 80 -11.85 -5.30 0.38
N GLY A 81 -11.33 -4.93 -0.78
CA GLY A 81 -11.15 -5.82 -1.92
C GLY A 81 -9.89 -6.68 -1.82
N LEU A 82 -9.71 -7.58 -2.78
CA LEU A 82 -8.52 -8.43 -2.87
C LEU A 82 -7.24 -7.58 -3.01
N GLY A 83 -6.25 -7.85 -2.16
CA GLY A 83 -4.98 -7.11 -2.12
C GLY A 83 -5.09 -5.75 -1.45
N GLN A 84 -6.23 -5.38 -0.90
CA GLN A 84 -6.38 -4.19 -0.08
C GLN A 84 -6.12 -4.48 1.39
N GLY A 85 -5.46 -3.55 2.07
CA GLY A 85 -5.16 -3.62 3.49
C GLY A 85 -5.45 -2.30 4.18
N ILE A 86 -5.74 -2.38 5.48
CA ILE A 86 -5.73 -1.22 6.37
C ILE A 86 -4.58 -1.42 7.34
N SER A 87 -3.64 -0.48 7.29
CA SER A 87 -2.67 -0.28 8.34
C SER A 87 -3.17 0.87 9.19
N SER A 88 -3.48 0.61 10.44
CA SER A 88 -4.02 1.63 11.37
C SER A 88 -2.99 2.70 11.78
N ASN A 89 -1.77 2.61 11.29
CA ASN A 89 -0.82 3.73 11.25
C ASN A 89 -1.18 4.76 10.16
N PHE A 90 -2.19 4.48 9.32
CA PHE A 90 -2.83 5.50 8.53
C PHE A 90 -3.99 6.09 9.34
N ALA A 91 -3.76 7.24 10.01
CA ALA A 91 -4.81 8.23 10.18
C ALA A 91 -5.60 8.29 8.84
N PRO A 92 -6.96 8.48 8.83
CA PRO A 92 -7.68 8.62 7.58
C PRO A 92 -6.95 9.67 6.77
N THR A 93 -6.24 9.22 5.77
CA THR A 93 -5.42 10.09 4.94
C THR A 93 -6.42 11.04 4.30
N LYS A 94 -6.38 12.28 4.71
CA LYS A 94 -6.61 13.42 3.84
C LYS A 94 -6.31 12.91 2.44
N ASN A 95 -7.32 12.79 1.55
CA ASN A 95 -7.16 12.22 0.20
C ASN A 95 -5.75 12.48 -0.31
N SER A 96 -4.89 11.45 -0.23
CA SER A 96 -3.50 11.60 -0.68
C SER A 96 -3.57 11.93 -2.15
N SER A 97 -3.12 13.10 -2.52
CA SER A 97 -3.15 13.57 -3.89
C SER A 97 -1.78 14.11 -4.28
N VAL A 98 -1.46 13.98 -5.54
CA VAL A 98 -0.28 14.57 -6.13
C VAL A 98 -0.71 15.29 -7.40
N THR A 99 -0.25 16.52 -7.54
CA THR A 99 -0.42 17.30 -8.78
C THR A 99 0.88 17.24 -9.55
N ILE A 100 0.81 16.86 -10.82
CA ILE A 100 1.96 16.78 -11.71
C ILE A 100 1.70 17.73 -12.86
N THR A 101 2.63 18.65 -13.08
CA THR A 101 2.54 19.62 -14.18
C THR A 101 3.30 19.08 -15.39
N ALA A 102 2.71 19.24 -16.58
CA ALA A 102 3.37 18.87 -17.82
C ALA A 102 4.64 19.72 -18.03
N ASP A 103 5.68 19.09 -18.55
CA ASP A 103 6.88 19.79 -19.02
C ASP A 103 6.62 20.57 -20.32
N ALA A 104 7.65 21.25 -20.83
CA ALA A 104 7.54 22.05 -22.07
C ALA A 104 7.19 21.21 -23.32
N SER A 105 7.39 19.90 -23.26
CA SER A 105 7.04 18.95 -24.33
C SER A 105 5.66 18.30 -24.12
N GLY A 106 4.96 18.67 -23.05
CA GLY A 106 3.65 18.13 -22.69
C GLY A 106 3.68 16.79 -21.96
N HIS A 107 4.85 16.34 -21.48
CA HIS A 107 5.00 15.10 -20.71
C HIS A 107 4.80 15.35 -19.23
N PHE A 108 4.12 14.44 -18.56
CA PHE A 108 3.94 14.44 -17.11
C PHE A 108 5.04 13.62 -16.45
N VAL A 109 6.12 14.29 -16.07
CA VAL A 109 7.28 13.67 -15.41
C VAL A 109 7.36 14.12 -13.96
N THR A 110 7.65 13.18 -13.06
CA THR A 110 7.77 13.45 -11.63
C THR A 110 8.81 12.55 -10.98
N ASP A 111 9.28 12.94 -9.81
CA ASP A 111 10.09 12.08 -8.96
C ASP A 111 9.17 11.18 -8.12
N GLY A 112 9.60 9.94 -7.92
CA GLY A 112 8.95 8.97 -7.05
C GLY A 112 9.94 7.97 -6.50
N SER A 113 9.45 6.87 -5.93
CA SER A 113 10.33 5.78 -5.50
C SER A 113 9.74 4.41 -5.79
N ILE A 114 10.62 3.46 -6.05
CA ILE A 114 10.32 2.02 -6.18
C ILE A 114 11.15 1.30 -5.11
N ASN A 115 10.50 0.54 -4.23
CA ASN A 115 11.12 -0.18 -3.13
C ASN A 115 12.06 0.71 -2.29
N GLY A 116 11.69 1.98 -2.10
CA GLY A 116 12.46 2.99 -1.37
C GLY A 116 13.56 3.70 -2.17
N ALA A 117 13.92 3.22 -3.36
CA ALA A 117 14.90 3.87 -4.22
C ALA A 117 14.24 4.94 -5.11
N THR A 118 14.80 6.15 -5.15
CA THR A 118 14.28 7.26 -5.97
C THR A 118 14.42 6.96 -7.46
N VAL A 119 13.35 7.24 -8.22
CA VAL A 119 13.27 7.08 -9.67
C VAL A 119 12.57 8.29 -10.29
N LYS A 120 12.88 8.58 -11.56
CA LYS A 120 12.07 9.48 -12.40
C LYS A 120 11.00 8.68 -13.12
N LEU A 121 9.76 9.17 -13.03
CA LEU A 121 8.56 8.51 -13.54
C LEU A 121 7.91 9.38 -14.61
N LEU A 122 7.62 8.80 -15.75
CA LEU A 122 6.75 9.36 -16.78
C LEU A 122 5.37 8.73 -16.66
N ILE A 123 4.34 9.54 -16.49
CA ILE A 123 2.95 9.07 -16.47
C ILE A 123 2.57 8.63 -17.89
N ASP A 124 2.33 7.35 -18.08
CA ASP A 124 2.08 6.75 -19.40
C ASP A 124 0.83 5.84 -19.38
N THR A 125 -0.30 6.41 -19.80
CA THR A 125 -1.56 5.66 -19.91
C THR A 125 -1.56 4.64 -21.06
N GLY A 126 -0.59 4.71 -21.97
CA GLY A 126 -0.38 3.72 -23.04
C GLY A 126 0.38 2.46 -22.58
N ALA A 127 1.09 2.54 -21.45
CA ALA A 127 1.77 1.39 -20.89
C ALA A 127 0.82 0.58 -20.00
N SER A 128 0.69 -0.74 -20.24
CA SER A 128 -0.17 -1.61 -19.41
C SER A 128 0.37 -1.80 -17.99
N MET A 129 1.69 -1.74 -17.80
CA MET A 129 2.36 -1.94 -16.52
C MET A 129 3.46 -0.89 -16.33
N ILE A 130 3.89 -0.70 -15.07
CA ILE A 130 5.14 0.01 -14.83
C ILE A 130 6.24 -0.65 -15.65
N SER A 131 7.04 0.14 -16.36
CA SER A 131 8.10 -0.37 -17.22
C SER A 131 9.41 0.35 -16.94
N LEU A 132 10.49 -0.41 -16.79
CA LEU A 132 11.85 0.11 -16.57
C LEU A 132 12.86 -0.75 -17.31
N ASN A 133 14.02 -0.18 -17.59
CA ASN A 133 15.10 -0.93 -18.22
C ASN A 133 15.91 -1.74 -17.18
N SER A 134 16.73 -2.68 -17.65
CA SER A 134 17.54 -3.55 -16.79
C SER A 134 18.62 -2.78 -16.01
N SER A 135 19.14 -1.68 -16.54
CA SER A 135 20.13 -0.84 -15.85
C SER A 135 19.48 -0.13 -14.67
N GLU A 136 18.28 0.42 -14.84
CA GLU A 136 17.53 1.06 -13.76
C GLU A 136 17.10 0.03 -12.70
N ALA A 137 16.64 -1.16 -13.12
CA ALA A 137 16.34 -2.25 -12.20
C ALA A 137 17.53 -2.62 -11.31
N LYS A 138 18.73 -2.73 -11.91
CA LYS A 138 19.98 -2.98 -11.17
C LYS A 138 20.33 -1.82 -10.23
N ARG A 139 20.18 -0.57 -10.69
CA ARG A 139 20.46 0.64 -9.90
C ARG A 139 19.62 0.70 -8.63
N ILE A 140 18.35 0.32 -8.71
CA ILE A 140 17.43 0.31 -7.55
C ILE A 140 17.49 -0.99 -6.74
N GLY A 141 18.41 -1.92 -7.06
CA GLY A 141 18.58 -3.18 -6.35
C GLY A 141 17.46 -4.20 -6.59
N LEU A 142 16.70 -4.06 -7.68
CA LEU A 142 15.61 -4.98 -8.02
C LEU A 142 16.18 -6.25 -8.67
N ASN A 143 16.00 -7.40 -8.02
CA ASN A 143 16.37 -8.70 -8.58
C ASN A 143 15.32 -9.18 -9.58
N TYR A 144 15.35 -8.61 -10.78
CA TYR A 144 14.35 -8.87 -11.81
C TYR A 144 14.53 -10.20 -12.53
N LEU A 145 15.73 -10.81 -12.50
CA LEU A 145 16.02 -12.08 -13.18
C LEU A 145 15.21 -13.25 -12.61
N ASN A 146 14.71 -13.12 -11.37
CA ASN A 146 13.79 -14.09 -10.76
C ASN A 146 12.34 -13.91 -11.22
N GLY A 147 12.06 -12.89 -12.03
CA GLY A 147 10.74 -12.60 -12.58
C GLY A 147 10.30 -13.59 -13.66
N GLN A 148 9.05 -13.54 -14.04
CA GLN A 148 8.51 -14.34 -15.13
C GLN A 148 9.01 -13.79 -16.46
N HIS A 149 9.80 -14.58 -17.18
CA HIS A 149 10.27 -14.23 -18.52
C HIS A 149 9.13 -14.23 -19.54
N GLY A 150 9.09 -13.23 -20.42
CA GLY A 150 8.07 -13.05 -21.45
C GLY A 150 8.52 -12.12 -22.57
N GLN A 151 7.59 -11.75 -23.42
CA GLN A 151 7.78 -10.77 -24.48
C GLN A 151 6.62 -9.80 -24.50
N VAL A 152 6.89 -8.54 -24.81
CA VAL A 152 5.87 -7.51 -25.02
C VAL A 152 6.00 -6.91 -26.41
N SER A 153 4.86 -6.58 -27.01
CA SER A 153 4.81 -5.83 -28.25
C SER A 153 4.98 -4.34 -27.94
N THR A 154 5.95 -3.73 -28.55
CA THR A 154 6.19 -2.27 -28.50
C THR A 154 6.12 -1.68 -29.89
N ALA A 155 6.16 -0.35 -30.00
CA ALA A 155 6.24 0.34 -31.29
C ALA A 155 7.46 -0.13 -32.14
N ASN A 156 8.52 -0.61 -31.50
CA ASN A 156 9.75 -1.08 -32.12
C ASN A 156 9.80 -2.60 -32.30
N GLY A 157 8.69 -3.31 -32.09
CA GLY A 157 8.58 -4.76 -32.23
C GLY A 157 8.50 -5.49 -30.89
N LEU A 158 8.72 -6.82 -30.94
CA LEU A 158 8.72 -7.68 -29.74
C LEU A 158 10.02 -7.52 -28.98
N VAL A 159 9.90 -7.24 -27.69
CA VAL A 159 11.02 -7.04 -26.78
C VAL A 159 10.94 -8.05 -25.63
N PRO A 160 12.04 -8.74 -25.29
CA PRO A 160 12.08 -9.62 -24.14
C PRO A 160 11.98 -8.81 -22.85
N VAL A 161 11.19 -9.33 -21.90
CA VAL A 161 10.95 -8.70 -20.60
C VAL A 161 10.90 -9.72 -19.49
N TYR A 162 11.09 -9.22 -18.26
CA TYR A 162 10.81 -9.95 -17.04
C TYR A 162 9.63 -9.28 -16.33
N LYS A 163 8.55 -10.01 -16.11
CA LYS A 163 7.45 -9.55 -15.26
C LYS A 163 7.85 -9.77 -13.81
N VAL A 164 7.81 -8.70 -13.03
CA VAL A 164 8.14 -8.69 -11.61
C VAL A 164 7.02 -8.02 -10.80
N LYS A 165 7.05 -8.20 -9.50
CA LYS A 165 6.20 -7.49 -8.56
C LYS A 165 7.07 -6.53 -7.75
N LEU A 166 6.68 -5.26 -7.73
CA LEU A 166 7.32 -4.23 -6.92
C LEU A 166 6.62 -4.20 -5.55
N ASP A 167 7.39 -4.26 -4.47
CA ASP A 167 6.84 -4.26 -3.12
C ASP A 167 6.12 -2.94 -2.81
N THR A 168 6.77 -1.81 -3.16
CA THR A 168 6.21 -0.48 -2.98
C THR A 168 6.53 0.43 -4.15
N VAL A 169 5.55 1.24 -4.54
CA VAL A 169 5.72 2.35 -5.50
C VAL A 169 5.09 3.59 -4.90
N LYS A 170 5.86 4.68 -4.82
CA LYS A 170 5.40 5.93 -4.21
C LYS A 170 5.56 7.10 -5.18
N ILE A 171 4.55 7.98 -5.19
CA ILE A 171 4.55 9.27 -5.90
C ILE A 171 3.88 10.31 -5.00
N GLY A 172 4.58 11.37 -4.61
CA GLY A 172 4.09 12.30 -3.60
C GLY A 172 3.67 11.56 -2.32
N ASP A 173 2.42 11.73 -1.91
CA ASP A 173 1.84 11.07 -0.73
C ASP A 173 1.12 9.74 -1.06
N ILE A 174 1.03 9.37 -2.33
CA ILE A 174 0.39 8.14 -2.78
C ILE A 174 1.41 7.01 -2.75
N THR A 175 1.11 5.94 -2.00
CA THR A 175 1.92 4.72 -1.95
C THR A 175 1.05 3.52 -2.27
N LEU A 176 1.46 2.73 -3.25
CA LEU A 176 0.83 1.45 -3.58
C LEU A 176 1.82 0.31 -3.36
N THR A 177 1.31 -0.82 -2.92
CA THR A 177 2.09 -2.05 -2.71
C THR A 177 1.72 -3.11 -3.74
N ASN A 178 2.62 -4.08 -3.94
CA ASN A 178 2.40 -5.22 -4.82
C ASN A 178 2.01 -4.81 -6.26
N VAL A 179 2.77 -3.89 -6.85
CA VAL A 179 2.51 -3.36 -8.20
C VAL A 179 3.24 -4.19 -9.25
N ASP A 180 2.52 -4.68 -10.25
CA ASP A 180 3.12 -5.43 -11.36
C ASP A 180 3.95 -4.50 -12.26
N ALA A 181 5.14 -4.96 -12.66
CA ALA A 181 6.04 -4.21 -13.53
C ALA A 181 6.73 -5.12 -14.55
N LEU A 182 7.24 -4.51 -15.59
CA LEU A 182 8.05 -5.15 -16.64
C LEU A 182 9.45 -4.55 -16.62
N VAL A 183 10.45 -5.41 -16.58
CA VAL A 183 11.85 -5.01 -16.77
C VAL A 183 12.26 -5.42 -18.20
N HIS A 184 12.59 -4.42 -19.01
CA HIS A 184 13.07 -4.59 -20.37
C HIS A 184 14.56 -4.83 -20.37
N GLU A 185 15.02 -5.84 -21.11
CA GLU A 185 16.45 -6.03 -21.33
C GLU A 185 17.05 -4.88 -22.15
N GLY A 186 18.27 -4.48 -21.78
CA GLY A 186 18.98 -3.34 -22.41
C GLY A 186 18.55 -1.98 -21.85
N ASP A 187 18.98 -0.90 -22.53
CA ASP A 187 18.83 0.50 -22.07
C ASP A 187 17.88 1.31 -22.96
N ASN A 188 17.02 0.65 -23.73
CA ASN A 188 16.13 1.31 -24.69
C ASN A 188 14.99 2.13 -24.05
N LEU A 189 14.84 2.08 -22.72
CA LEU A 189 13.83 2.81 -21.99
C LEU A 189 14.52 3.79 -21.02
N PRO A 190 14.70 5.07 -21.41
CA PRO A 190 15.53 6.02 -20.67
C PRO A 190 14.91 6.53 -19.37
N ILE A 191 13.61 6.31 -19.18
CA ILE A 191 12.83 6.76 -18.00
C ILE A 191 11.86 5.64 -17.61
N VAL A 192 11.55 5.55 -16.34
CA VAL A 192 10.54 4.58 -15.86
C VAL A 192 9.14 5.06 -16.27
N LEU A 193 8.40 4.20 -16.97
CA LEU A 193 7.01 4.45 -17.32
C LEU A 193 6.10 4.04 -16.17
N MET A 194 5.28 4.96 -15.68
CA MET A 194 4.22 4.67 -14.73
C MET A 194 2.96 4.28 -15.50
N GLY A 195 2.78 2.98 -15.71
CA GLY A 195 1.69 2.41 -16.49
C GLY A 195 0.44 2.08 -15.68
N MET A 196 -0.53 1.46 -16.36
CA MET A 196 -1.86 1.20 -15.83
C MET A 196 -1.90 0.22 -14.64
N SER A 197 -0.85 -0.61 -14.41
CA SER A 197 -0.75 -1.42 -13.18
C SER A 197 -0.73 -0.58 -11.89
N PHE A 198 -0.29 0.69 -11.98
CA PHE A 198 -0.39 1.67 -10.91
C PHE A 198 -1.60 2.60 -11.11
N LEU A 199 -1.76 3.16 -12.30
CA LEU A 199 -2.70 4.23 -12.59
C LEU A 199 -4.17 3.79 -12.42
N ASN A 200 -4.54 2.54 -12.71
CA ASN A 200 -5.89 2.01 -12.48
C ASN A 200 -6.26 1.88 -10.98
N ARG A 201 -5.30 2.02 -10.08
CA ARG A 201 -5.50 1.90 -8.63
C ARG A 201 -5.62 3.26 -7.94
N VAL A 202 -5.60 4.35 -8.71
CA VAL A 202 -5.75 5.73 -8.25
C VAL A 202 -6.78 6.45 -9.10
N GLU A 203 -7.40 7.49 -8.54
CA GLU A 203 -8.25 8.38 -9.33
C GLU A 203 -7.35 9.39 -10.05
N MET A 204 -7.52 9.49 -11.38
CA MET A 204 -6.79 10.46 -12.19
C MET A 204 -7.75 11.52 -12.72
N LYS A 205 -7.35 12.79 -12.59
CA LYS A 205 -8.05 13.93 -13.16
C LYS A 205 -7.06 14.79 -13.93
N ARG A 206 -7.40 15.16 -15.15
CA ARG A 206 -6.58 16.07 -15.93
C ARG A 206 -7.27 17.43 -16.02
N GLU A 207 -6.56 18.49 -15.61
CA GLU A 207 -7.01 19.87 -15.69
C GLU A 207 -5.95 20.69 -16.42
N GLY A 208 -6.18 20.93 -17.73
CA GLY A 208 -5.23 21.66 -18.57
C GLY A 208 -3.88 20.94 -18.68
N ALA A 209 -2.83 21.60 -18.18
CA ALA A 209 -1.45 21.07 -18.12
C ALA A 209 -1.13 20.31 -16.82
N GLN A 210 -2.13 20.01 -16.03
CA GLN A 210 -1.98 19.27 -14.77
C GLN A 210 -2.72 17.95 -14.81
#